data_a5aca2dcc6adfe742221e04e6ad0417b
#
_entry.id   a5aca2dcc6adfe742221e04e6ad0417b
#
_cell.length_a   1.000
_cell.length_b   1.000
_cell.length_c   1.000
_cell.angle_alpha   90.00
_cell.angle_beta   90.00
_cell.angle_gamma   90.00
#
_symmetry.space_group_name_H-M   'P 1'
#
loop_
_entity.id
_entity.type
_entity.pdbx_description
1 polymer ?
#
loop_
_entity_poly.entity_id
_entity_poly.type
_entity_poly.pdbx_seq_one_letter_code
_entity_poly.pdbx_strand_id
1 'polypeptide(L)'
;EVEPTHWSFGQLATLAGAPAGYMRKLPSTLAGINLQWGLANLRAENAKMYYTEDQLLAATGVEYGRVKDIELVDAVRRIAGNGTGDTNWKIPGMLDWSTSMYNPFVDPTKDTTTLYASDRDVFMFLVDDTHPIEIGKLKNGDPDLVFRGFYTWNSEVGSKSLGISTFLLRGVCANRNIWGQTDKHSMSIRHSKHAPTRFIQEVQPALVEYSNQSTVGIVSSITQAKQTIVARSDDDRTDFLRKQGFSAKQATTIINRVLEEEDTKPESIWDFVNGITATARNIRHTDDRLDMERIAGKLMDKVIR
;
A
#
# COMPACT_ATOMS: atom_id res chain seq x y z
N GLU A 1 21.69 -28.91 1.40
CA GLU A 1 22.15 -27.54 1.71
C GLU A 1 21.06 -26.56 1.32
N VAL A 2 20.82 -25.56 2.17
CA VAL A 2 19.86 -24.47 1.87
C VAL A 2 20.58 -23.15 1.91
N GLU A 3 20.34 -22.31 0.88
CA GLU A 3 20.90 -20.97 0.80
C GLU A 3 19.95 -19.96 1.45
N PRO A 4 20.45 -19.04 2.30
CA PRO A 4 19.60 -17.99 2.83
C PRO A 4 19.25 -16.95 1.75
N THR A 5 17.99 -16.52 1.68
CA THR A 5 17.61 -15.34 0.92
C THR A 5 18.27 -14.10 1.53
N HIS A 6 18.28 -12.99 0.79
CA HIS A 6 18.79 -11.73 1.33
C HIS A 6 18.08 -11.32 2.63
N TRP A 7 16.78 -11.60 2.74
CA TRP A 7 15.99 -11.31 3.94
C TRP A 7 16.35 -12.21 5.10
N SER A 8 16.30 -13.52 4.91
CA SER A 8 16.59 -14.50 5.97
C SER A 8 18.04 -14.43 6.47
N PHE A 9 19.00 -14.11 5.59
CA PHE A 9 20.37 -13.82 6.02
C PHE A 9 20.43 -12.66 7.01
N GLY A 10 19.64 -11.59 6.78
CA GLY A 10 19.52 -10.48 7.73
C GLY A 10 18.96 -10.92 9.07
N GLN A 11 17.95 -11.79 9.05
CA GLN A 11 17.36 -12.36 10.28
C GLN A 11 18.34 -13.26 11.02
N LEU A 12 19.08 -14.13 10.31
CA LEU A 12 20.15 -14.96 10.90
C LEU A 12 21.23 -14.10 11.55
N ALA A 13 21.69 -13.07 10.86
CA ALA A 13 22.69 -12.15 11.39
C ALA A 13 22.18 -11.45 12.66
N THR A 14 20.91 -11.01 12.67
CA THR A 14 20.25 -10.41 13.85
C THR A 14 20.19 -11.41 15.01
N LEU A 15 19.79 -12.66 14.75
CA LEU A 15 19.78 -13.72 15.74
C LEU A 15 21.19 -13.98 16.30
N ALA A 16 22.20 -14.00 15.45
CA ALA A 16 23.60 -14.19 15.84
C ALA A 16 24.20 -12.95 16.56
N GLY A 17 23.45 -11.86 16.70
CA GLY A 17 23.96 -10.61 17.29
C GLY A 17 24.98 -9.88 16.41
N ALA A 18 24.99 -10.17 15.10
CA ALA A 18 25.96 -9.63 14.14
C ALA A 18 25.32 -8.59 13.19
N PRO A 19 26.04 -7.51 12.80
CA PRO A 19 25.54 -6.54 11.84
C PRO A 19 25.44 -7.12 10.43
N ALA A 20 24.20 -7.33 9.93
CA ALA A 20 23.96 -7.96 8.64
C ALA A 20 24.68 -7.26 7.46
N GLY A 21 24.70 -5.91 7.47
CA GLY A 21 25.40 -5.14 6.43
C GLY A 21 26.92 -5.36 6.36
N TYR A 22 27.56 -5.60 7.52
CA TYR A 22 28.97 -5.99 7.60
C TYR A 22 29.15 -7.45 7.16
N MET A 23 28.32 -8.36 7.68
CA MET A 23 28.39 -9.78 7.38
C MET A 23 28.29 -10.10 5.88
N ARG A 24 27.48 -9.35 5.13
CA ARG A 24 27.35 -9.49 3.66
C ARG A 24 28.61 -9.08 2.87
N LYS A 25 29.53 -8.35 3.49
CA LYS A 25 30.80 -7.95 2.86
C LYS A 25 31.93 -8.94 3.14
N LEU A 26 31.73 -9.87 4.03
CA LEU A 26 32.72 -10.88 4.36
C LEU A 26 32.75 -12.00 3.30
N PRO A 27 33.89 -12.65 3.11
CA PRO A 27 33.94 -13.93 2.44
C PRO A 27 33.00 -14.94 3.11
N SER A 28 32.34 -15.81 2.34
CA SER A 28 31.32 -16.75 2.82
C SER A 28 31.78 -17.58 4.03
N THR A 29 33.01 -18.05 4.01
CA THR A 29 33.61 -18.81 5.13
C THR A 29 33.64 -18.01 6.43
N LEU A 30 34.07 -16.74 6.37
CA LEU A 30 34.13 -15.88 7.56
C LEU A 30 32.72 -15.51 8.04
N ALA A 31 31.82 -15.23 7.13
CA ALA A 31 30.41 -14.99 7.47
C ALA A 31 29.80 -16.22 8.16
N GLY A 32 30.05 -17.43 7.63
CA GLY A 32 29.60 -18.70 8.19
C GLY A 32 30.12 -18.93 9.61
N ILE A 33 31.42 -18.75 9.84
CA ILE A 33 32.04 -18.89 11.19
C ILE A 33 31.41 -17.91 12.18
N ASN A 34 31.24 -16.64 11.80
CA ASN A 34 30.60 -15.63 12.66
C ASN A 34 29.14 -15.98 12.99
N LEU A 35 28.36 -16.41 11.98
CA LEU A 35 26.98 -16.88 12.21
C LEU A 35 26.94 -18.08 13.14
N GLN A 36 27.78 -19.09 12.89
CA GLN A 36 27.85 -20.29 13.71
C GLN A 36 28.18 -19.93 15.16
N TRP A 37 29.19 -19.11 15.38
CA TRP A 37 29.58 -18.69 16.74
C TRP A 37 28.46 -17.89 17.42
N GLY A 38 27.87 -16.91 16.72
CA GLY A 38 26.78 -16.10 17.26
C GLY A 38 25.54 -16.92 17.59
N LEU A 39 25.13 -17.82 16.68
CA LEU A 39 23.98 -18.70 16.89
C LEU A 39 24.19 -19.72 18.02
N ALA A 40 25.43 -20.23 18.21
CA ALA A 40 25.77 -21.11 19.33
C ALA A 40 25.70 -20.41 20.70
N ASN A 41 25.82 -19.07 20.72
CA ASN A 41 25.79 -18.26 21.94
C ASN A 41 24.48 -17.46 22.07
N LEU A 42 23.42 -17.88 21.39
CA LEU A 42 22.10 -17.24 21.47
C LEU A 42 21.58 -17.20 22.91
N ARG A 43 20.99 -16.05 23.27
CA ARG A 43 20.20 -15.94 24.52
C ARG A 43 18.85 -16.64 24.41
N ALA A 44 18.34 -16.81 23.21
CA ALA A 44 17.07 -17.48 22.94
C ALA A 44 17.32 -18.96 22.64
N GLU A 45 16.68 -19.84 23.39
CA GLU A 45 16.87 -21.29 23.27
C GLU A 45 16.43 -21.87 21.92
N ASN A 46 15.49 -21.21 21.22
CA ASN A 46 14.91 -21.72 19.99
C ASN A 46 14.55 -20.60 18.99
N ALA A 47 14.65 -20.93 17.70
CA ALA A 47 14.15 -20.12 16.59
C ALA A 47 13.39 -21.01 15.59
N LYS A 48 12.40 -20.44 14.91
CA LYS A 48 11.70 -21.11 13.81
C LYS A 48 12.38 -20.80 12.49
N MET A 49 12.75 -21.84 11.74
CA MET A 49 13.28 -21.72 10.39
C MET A 49 12.21 -22.09 9.38
N TYR A 50 12.06 -21.25 8.36
CA TYR A 50 11.19 -21.51 7.21
C TYR A 50 12.04 -21.66 5.97
N TYR A 51 11.96 -22.82 5.33
CA TYR A 51 12.78 -23.13 4.17
C TYR A 51 12.01 -23.97 3.16
N THR A 52 12.43 -23.90 1.92
CA THR A 52 12.09 -24.79 0.82
C THR A 52 13.21 -25.82 0.64
N GLU A 53 13.20 -26.61 -0.43
CA GLU A 53 14.24 -27.61 -0.69
C GLU A 53 15.64 -27.01 -0.79
N ASP A 54 15.76 -25.78 -1.29
CA ASP A 54 17.02 -25.12 -1.64
C ASP A 54 17.24 -23.77 -0.93
N GLN A 55 16.22 -23.17 -0.34
CA GLN A 55 16.31 -21.82 0.23
C GLN A 55 15.79 -21.73 1.66
N LEU A 56 16.54 -21.03 2.51
CA LEU A 56 16.02 -20.53 3.79
C LEU A 56 15.32 -19.20 3.54
N LEU A 57 13.99 -19.19 3.71
CA LEU A 57 13.14 -18.04 3.47
C LEU A 57 13.05 -17.10 4.68
N ALA A 58 13.01 -17.66 5.91
CA ALA A 58 12.94 -16.90 7.14
C ALA A 58 13.55 -17.62 8.35
N ALA A 59 14.05 -16.79 9.29
CA ALA A 59 14.45 -17.20 10.63
C ALA A 59 13.75 -16.26 11.64
N THR A 60 12.77 -16.78 12.39
CA THR A 60 11.89 -15.98 13.25
C THR A 60 11.87 -16.51 14.68
N GLY A 61 11.39 -15.72 15.64
CA GLY A 61 11.14 -16.18 16.99
C GLY A 61 10.06 -17.27 17.05
N VAL A 62 10.06 -18.07 18.12
CA VAL A 62 9.14 -19.21 18.30
C VAL A 62 7.66 -18.83 18.34
N GLU A 63 7.37 -17.61 18.81
CA GLU A 63 6.00 -17.08 18.92
C GLU A 63 5.47 -16.51 17.59
N TYR A 64 6.30 -16.49 16.53
CA TYR A 64 5.85 -16.01 15.23
C TYR A 64 4.82 -16.98 14.65
N GLY A 65 3.58 -16.50 14.53
CA GLY A 65 2.48 -17.20 13.86
C GLY A 65 2.45 -16.82 12.38
N ARG A 66 2.95 -17.72 11.54
CA ARG A 66 2.92 -17.47 10.09
C ARG A 66 1.49 -17.51 9.58
N VAL A 67 1.11 -16.46 8.86
CA VAL A 67 -0.05 -16.43 7.99
C VAL A 67 0.46 -16.62 6.58
N LYS A 68 0.00 -17.65 5.90
CA LYS A 68 0.40 -17.89 4.51
C LYS A 68 -0.27 -16.85 3.59
N ASP A 69 0.44 -16.41 2.57
CA ASP A 69 -0.09 -15.45 1.61
C ASP A 69 -1.34 -15.99 0.91
N ILE A 70 -1.40 -17.30 0.66
CA ILE A 70 -2.61 -17.94 0.11
C ILE A 70 -3.81 -17.84 1.06
N GLU A 71 -3.62 -17.87 2.38
CA GLU A 71 -4.71 -17.71 3.34
C GLU A 71 -5.28 -16.28 3.31
N LEU A 72 -4.40 -15.28 3.12
CA LEU A 72 -4.84 -13.91 2.90
C LEU A 72 -5.60 -13.78 1.57
N VAL A 73 -5.07 -14.33 0.48
CA VAL A 73 -5.73 -14.33 -0.85
C VAL A 73 -7.12 -14.95 -0.75
N ASP A 74 -7.25 -16.10 -0.11
CA ASP A 74 -8.54 -16.78 0.05
C ASP A 74 -9.52 -15.99 0.93
N ALA A 75 -9.04 -15.33 1.98
CA ALA A 75 -9.87 -14.45 2.80
C ALA A 75 -10.40 -13.26 2.01
N VAL A 76 -9.55 -12.61 1.24
CA VAL A 76 -9.95 -11.48 0.39
C VAL A 76 -10.88 -11.91 -0.74
N ARG A 77 -10.65 -13.08 -1.36
CA ARG A 77 -11.55 -13.64 -2.37
C ARG A 77 -12.96 -13.87 -1.83
N ARG A 78 -13.09 -14.33 -0.58
CA ARG A 78 -14.41 -14.50 0.07
C ARG A 78 -15.11 -13.16 0.27
N ILE A 79 -14.39 -12.14 0.72
CA ILE A 79 -14.89 -10.76 0.85
C ILE A 79 -15.33 -10.22 -0.51
N ALA A 80 -14.60 -10.52 -1.58
CA ALA A 80 -14.86 -10.10 -2.94
C ALA A 80 -15.77 -11.06 -3.73
N GLY A 81 -16.54 -11.95 -3.06
CA GLY A 81 -17.49 -12.86 -3.71
C GLY A 81 -16.84 -13.93 -4.57
N ASN A 82 -15.65 -14.41 -4.22
CA ASN A 82 -14.89 -15.43 -4.96
C ASN A 82 -14.62 -15.08 -6.45
N GLY A 83 -14.64 -13.78 -6.78
CA GLY A 83 -14.41 -13.32 -8.15
C GLY A 83 -15.63 -13.41 -9.06
N THR A 84 -16.83 -13.62 -8.52
CA THR A 84 -18.09 -13.67 -9.28
C THR A 84 -18.50 -12.29 -9.82
N GLY A 85 -17.93 -11.21 -9.28
CA GLY A 85 -18.26 -9.86 -9.68
C GLY A 85 -19.58 -9.32 -9.12
N ASP A 86 -20.24 -10.08 -8.24
CA ASP A 86 -21.55 -9.76 -7.64
C ASP A 86 -21.47 -9.11 -6.27
N THR A 87 -20.28 -8.75 -5.83
CA THR A 87 -20.03 -8.02 -4.58
C THR A 87 -19.61 -6.59 -4.86
N ASN A 88 -19.63 -5.75 -3.80
CA ASN A 88 -19.21 -4.35 -3.89
C ASN A 88 -17.71 -4.21 -4.19
N TRP A 89 -16.89 -5.19 -3.83
CA TRP A 89 -15.43 -5.11 -3.93
C TRP A 89 -14.92 -5.75 -5.21
N LYS A 90 -14.36 -4.93 -6.09
CA LYS A 90 -13.86 -5.32 -7.42
C LYS A 90 -12.36 -5.06 -7.56
N ILE A 91 -11.76 -5.76 -8.48
CA ILE A 91 -10.39 -5.51 -8.92
C ILE A 91 -10.36 -4.17 -9.68
N PRO A 92 -9.52 -3.20 -9.29
CA PRO A 92 -9.55 -1.86 -9.88
C PRO A 92 -9.45 -1.81 -11.39
N GLY A 93 -8.60 -2.61 -12.00
CA GLY A 93 -8.40 -2.63 -13.45
C GLY A 93 -9.53 -3.22 -14.27
N MET A 94 -10.53 -3.82 -13.63
CA MET A 94 -11.70 -4.41 -14.30
C MET A 94 -12.90 -3.46 -14.32
N LEU A 95 -12.76 -2.24 -13.80
CA LEU A 95 -13.79 -1.23 -13.86
C LEU A 95 -13.58 -0.30 -15.07
N ASP A 96 -14.65 -0.03 -15.80
CA ASP A 96 -14.74 1.17 -16.63
C ASP A 96 -15.08 2.35 -15.71
N TRP A 97 -14.09 3.18 -15.46
CA TRP A 97 -14.20 4.30 -14.50
C TRP A 97 -15.16 5.39 -14.95
N SER A 98 -15.44 5.50 -16.26
CA SER A 98 -16.37 6.47 -16.80
C SER A 98 -17.83 6.04 -16.63
N THR A 99 -18.10 4.75 -16.73
CA THR A 99 -19.43 4.17 -16.65
C THR A 99 -19.71 3.45 -15.32
N SER A 100 -18.68 3.25 -14.49
CA SER A 100 -18.72 2.42 -13.28
C SER A 100 -19.15 0.96 -13.54
N MET A 101 -18.94 0.48 -14.77
CA MET A 101 -19.30 -0.90 -15.14
C MET A 101 -18.12 -1.85 -14.95
N TYR A 102 -18.40 -2.99 -14.32
CA TYR A 102 -17.42 -4.06 -14.15
C TYR A 102 -17.28 -4.88 -15.44
N ASN A 103 -16.03 -5.06 -15.91
CA ASN A 103 -15.71 -5.89 -17.03
C ASN A 103 -14.80 -7.06 -16.61
N PRO A 104 -15.33 -8.27 -16.39
CA PRO A 104 -14.55 -9.43 -15.97
C PRO A 104 -13.61 -9.99 -17.05
N PHE A 105 -13.72 -9.51 -18.31
CA PHE A 105 -12.92 -10.00 -19.44
C PHE A 105 -11.70 -9.15 -19.75
N VAL A 106 -11.41 -8.13 -18.92
CA VAL A 106 -10.17 -7.36 -19.04
C VAL A 106 -9.01 -8.21 -18.55
N ASP A 107 -8.04 -8.45 -19.40
CA ASP A 107 -6.81 -9.11 -19.00
C ASP A 107 -6.04 -8.26 -17.96
N PRO A 108 -5.58 -8.87 -16.84
CA PRO A 108 -4.77 -8.17 -15.88
C PRO A 108 -3.47 -7.68 -16.52
N THR A 109 -3.29 -6.38 -16.58
CA THR A 109 -2.04 -5.75 -17.00
C THR A 109 -1.26 -5.30 -15.78
N LYS A 110 -0.02 -4.80 -15.99
CA LYS A 110 0.76 -4.19 -14.92
C LYS A 110 0.04 -3.01 -14.26
N ASP A 111 -0.77 -2.27 -15.02
CA ASP A 111 -1.51 -1.10 -14.55
C ASP A 111 -2.85 -1.48 -13.90
N THR A 112 -3.40 -2.65 -14.26
CA THR A 112 -4.67 -3.15 -13.73
C THR A 112 -4.50 -4.21 -12.65
N THR A 113 -3.27 -4.62 -12.33
CA THR A 113 -3.04 -5.65 -11.33
C THR A 113 -3.45 -5.20 -9.93
N THR A 114 -4.10 -6.08 -9.20
CA THR A 114 -4.50 -5.86 -7.82
C THR A 114 -3.61 -6.61 -6.82
N LEU A 115 -2.84 -7.59 -7.29
CA LEU A 115 -1.96 -8.44 -6.50
C LEU A 115 -0.50 -8.11 -6.82
N TYR A 116 0.24 -7.71 -5.80
CA TYR A 116 1.68 -7.47 -5.86
C TYR A 116 2.36 -8.44 -4.88
N ALA A 117 3.20 -9.30 -5.38
CA ALA A 117 3.94 -10.27 -4.59
C ALA A 117 5.44 -10.11 -4.79
N SER A 118 6.20 -10.23 -3.70
CA SER A 118 7.65 -10.26 -3.69
C SER A 118 8.14 -11.51 -2.94
N ASP A 119 9.43 -11.66 -2.78
CA ASP A 119 10.05 -12.68 -1.93
C ASP A 119 9.81 -12.44 -0.42
N ARG A 120 9.20 -11.33 -0.04
CA ARG A 120 9.03 -10.90 1.35
C ARG A 120 7.60 -10.61 1.77
N ASP A 121 6.77 -10.15 0.86
CA ASP A 121 5.43 -9.66 1.16
C ASP A 121 4.48 -9.72 -0.02
N VAL A 122 3.20 -9.63 0.30
CA VAL A 122 2.10 -9.54 -0.65
C VAL A 122 1.22 -8.35 -0.31
N PHE A 123 0.70 -7.68 -1.36
CA PHE A 123 -0.30 -6.62 -1.27
C PHE A 123 -1.44 -6.91 -2.23
N MET A 124 -2.67 -6.66 -1.78
CA MET A 124 -3.87 -6.74 -2.63
C MET A 124 -4.73 -5.50 -2.46
N PHE A 125 -5.27 -5.02 -3.59
CA PHE A 125 -6.07 -3.80 -3.67
C PHE A 125 -7.43 -4.10 -4.29
N LEU A 126 -8.50 -3.62 -3.67
CA LEU A 126 -9.86 -3.71 -4.18
C LEU A 126 -10.58 -2.38 -4.01
N VAL A 127 -11.61 -2.15 -4.82
CA VAL A 127 -12.46 -0.95 -4.78
C VAL A 127 -13.94 -1.31 -4.75
N ASP A 128 -14.76 -0.44 -4.15
CA ASP A 128 -16.21 -0.51 -4.16
C ASP A 128 -16.75 0.22 -5.39
N ASP A 129 -17.30 -0.52 -6.34
CA ASP A 129 -17.85 0.00 -7.59
C ASP A 129 -19.33 0.38 -7.50
N THR A 130 -20.01 -0.03 -6.44
CA THR A 130 -21.45 0.19 -6.28
C THR A 130 -21.81 1.54 -5.67
N HIS A 131 -20.83 2.19 -5.02
CA HIS A 131 -21.04 3.47 -4.33
C HIS A 131 -20.03 4.53 -4.80
N PRO A 132 -20.10 4.96 -6.10
CA PRO A 132 -19.26 6.05 -6.58
C PRO A 132 -19.61 7.35 -5.85
N ILE A 133 -18.59 8.18 -5.61
CA ILE A 133 -18.72 9.47 -4.93
C ILE A 133 -18.40 10.57 -5.94
N GLU A 134 -19.37 11.38 -6.29
CA GLU A 134 -19.16 12.54 -7.16
C GLU A 134 -18.52 13.68 -6.36
N ILE A 135 -17.36 14.15 -6.81
CA ILE A 135 -16.58 15.25 -6.21
C ILE A 135 -16.54 16.51 -7.07
N GLY A 136 -17.35 16.56 -8.11
CA GLY A 136 -17.48 17.66 -9.04
C GLY A 136 -17.57 17.18 -10.49
N LYS A 137 -17.22 18.06 -11.43
CA LYS A 137 -17.22 17.75 -12.86
C LYS A 137 -15.83 17.93 -13.46
N LEU A 138 -15.55 17.11 -14.45
CA LEU A 138 -14.38 17.20 -15.31
C LEU A 138 -14.54 18.35 -16.33
N LYS A 139 -13.46 18.73 -17.02
CA LYS A 139 -13.48 19.76 -18.07
C LYS A 139 -14.45 19.44 -19.23
N ASN A 140 -14.65 18.17 -19.52
CA ASN A 140 -15.58 17.69 -20.54
C ASN A 140 -17.05 17.63 -20.08
N GLY A 141 -17.33 17.97 -18.81
CA GLY A 141 -18.66 17.96 -18.21
C GLY A 141 -19.07 16.65 -17.53
N ASP A 142 -18.30 15.59 -17.69
CA ASP A 142 -18.55 14.30 -17.02
C ASP A 142 -18.34 14.41 -15.49
N PRO A 143 -18.97 13.53 -14.70
CA PRO A 143 -18.76 13.53 -13.26
C PRO A 143 -17.33 13.13 -12.91
N ASP A 144 -16.70 13.88 -12.01
CA ASP A 144 -15.41 13.52 -11.40
C ASP A 144 -15.71 12.59 -10.22
N LEU A 145 -15.41 11.30 -10.39
CA LEU A 145 -15.76 10.24 -9.44
C LEU A 145 -14.57 9.76 -8.65
N VAL A 146 -14.79 9.52 -7.36
CA VAL A 146 -13.88 8.75 -6.50
C VAL A 146 -14.59 7.52 -5.96
N PHE A 147 -13.82 6.46 -5.74
CA PHE A 147 -14.29 5.18 -5.27
C PHE A 147 -13.59 4.84 -3.96
N ARG A 148 -14.31 4.28 -3.00
CA ARG A 148 -13.70 3.69 -1.81
C ARG A 148 -12.93 2.44 -2.20
N GLY A 149 -11.76 2.25 -1.58
CA GLY A 149 -10.96 1.06 -1.74
C GLY A 149 -10.29 0.65 -0.45
N PHE A 150 -9.80 -0.57 -0.43
CA PHE A 150 -8.91 -1.05 0.61
C PHE A 150 -7.74 -1.82 0.01
N TYR A 151 -6.65 -1.87 0.75
CA TYR A 151 -5.56 -2.79 0.46
C TYR A 151 -5.19 -3.56 1.71
N THR A 152 -4.80 -4.81 1.50
CA THR A 152 -4.28 -5.69 2.53
C THR A 152 -2.84 -6.04 2.24
N TRP A 153 -2.09 -6.37 3.27
CA TRP A 153 -0.72 -6.84 3.16
C TRP A 153 -0.44 -7.95 4.15
N ASN A 154 0.51 -8.80 3.78
CA ASN A 154 1.02 -9.87 4.61
C ASN A 154 2.51 -10.11 4.33
N SER A 155 3.18 -10.77 5.25
CA SER A 155 4.52 -11.30 5.06
C SER A 155 4.69 -12.64 5.75
N GLU A 156 4.90 -13.68 4.97
CA GLU A 156 5.20 -15.01 5.53
C GLU A 156 6.55 -15.07 6.22
N VAL A 157 7.46 -14.16 5.86
CA VAL A 157 8.85 -14.16 6.31
C VAL A 157 9.13 -13.14 7.42
N GLY A 158 8.09 -12.43 7.90
CA GLY A 158 8.20 -11.50 9.02
C GLY A 158 8.77 -10.13 8.64
N SER A 159 8.68 -9.72 7.38
CA SER A 159 9.06 -8.36 6.97
C SER A 159 8.02 -7.31 7.39
N LYS A 160 6.75 -7.73 7.51
CA LYS A 160 5.61 -6.89 7.87
C LYS A 160 4.64 -7.64 8.78
N SER A 161 3.78 -6.90 9.47
CA SER A 161 2.56 -7.44 10.09
C SER A 161 1.54 -7.81 9.01
N LEU A 162 0.53 -8.60 9.36
CA LEU A 162 -0.69 -8.71 8.58
C LEU A 162 -1.51 -7.42 8.77
N GLY A 163 -2.11 -6.88 7.72
CA GLY A 163 -2.89 -5.67 7.87
C GLY A 163 -3.82 -5.33 6.73
N ILE A 164 -4.63 -4.31 6.99
CA ILE A 164 -5.55 -3.71 6.03
C ILE A 164 -5.53 -2.19 6.21
N SER A 165 -5.72 -1.47 5.13
CA SER A 165 -5.93 -0.03 5.14
C SER A 165 -6.83 0.39 3.99
N THR A 166 -7.58 1.47 4.20
CA THR A 166 -8.49 2.03 3.20
C THR A 166 -7.83 3.13 2.39
N PHE A 167 -8.39 3.40 1.21
CA PHE A 167 -7.99 4.51 0.34
C PHE A 167 -9.19 5.01 -0.49
N LEU A 168 -9.02 6.17 -1.12
CA LEU A 168 -9.92 6.64 -2.17
C LEU A 168 -9.20 6.55 -3.52
N LEU A 169 -9.86 6.00 -4.52
CA LEU A 169 -9.38 5.91 -5.89
C LEU A 169 -10.13 6.91 -6.76
N ARG A 170 -9.41 7.85 -7.43
CA ARG A 170 -10.01 8.74 -8.42
C ARG A 170 -10.14 8.01 -9.76
N GLY A 171 -11.34 7.96 -10.32
CA GLY A 171 -11.66 7.16 -11.50
C GLY A 171 -10.90 7.57 -12.76
N VAL A 172 -10.78 8.86 -13.01
CA VAL A 172 -10.19 9.40 -14.26
C VAL A 172 -8.71 9.04 -14.43
N CYS A 173 -7.94 9.08 -13.34
CA CYS A 173 -6.50 8.91 -13.37
C CYS A 173 -6.03 7.62 -12.70
N ALA A 174 -6.94 6.80 -12.17
CA ALA A 174 -6.61 5.64 -11.34
C ALA A 174 -5.63 5.94 -10.17
N ASN A 175 -5.64 7.19 -9.68
CA ASN A 175 -4.80 7.64 -8.58
C ASN A 175 -5.38 7.18 -7.25
N ARG A 176 -4.55 6.57 -6.40
CA ARG A 176 -4.94 6.15 -5.06
C ARG A 176 -4.58 7.25 -4.05
N ASN A 177 -5.57 7.74 -3.34
CA ASN A 177 -5.40 8.67 -2.23
C ASN A 177 -5.60 7.94 -0.92
N ILE A 178 -4.52 7.66 -0.21
CA ILE A 178 -4.55 7.06 1.14
C ILE A 178 -4.85 8.19 2.13
N TRP A 179 -6.14 8.48 2.29
CA TRP A 179 -6.63 9.58 3.12
C TRP A 179 -7.88 9.18 3.91
N GLY A 180 -8.14 9.89 5.00
CA GLY A 180 -9.29 9.63 5.86
C GLY A 180 -9.16 8.34 6.67
N GLN A 181 -7.92 7.86 6.87
CA GLN A 181 -7.67 6.69 7.70
C GLN A 181 -7.92 7.06 9.17
N THR A 182 -8.94 6.46 9.73
CA THR A 182 -9.11 6.39 11.19
C THR A 182 -8.54 5.07 11.67
N ASP A 183 -8.29 4.94 12.97
CA ASP A 183 -7.84 3.67 13.58
C ASP A 183 -8.81 2.50 13.29
N LYS A 184 -10.06 2.80 12.95
CA LYS A 184 -11.07 1.80 12.55
C LYS A 184 -10.85 1.25 11.14
N HIS A 185 -10.22 2.01 10.25
CA HIS A 185 -10.06 1.68 8.83
C HIS A 185 -8.61 1.36 8.44
N SER A 186 -7.70 1.38 9.40
CA SER A 186 -6.32 0.91 9.25
C SER A 186 -5.96 0.03 10.43
N MET A 187 -5.90 -1.27 10.18
CA MET A 187 -5.61 -2.26 11.21
C MET A 187 -4.30 -2.99 10.89
N SER A 188 -3.50 -3.19 11.92
CA SER A 188 -2.27 -3.97 11.86
C SER A 188 -2.33 -5.07 12.91
N ILE A 189 -2.25 -6.31 12.48
CA ILE A 189 -2.33 -7.51 13.32
C ILE A 189 -0.94 -8.13 13.40
N ARG A 190 -0.38 -8.18 14.62
CA ARG A 190 0.89 -8.86 14.83
C ARG A 190 0.74 -10.34 14.52
N HIS A 191 1.70 -10.91 13.81
CA HIS A 191 1.77 -12.32 13.52
C HIS A 191 1.84 -13.15 14.81
N SER A 192 0.72 -13.78 15.14
CA SER A 192 0.56 -14.74 16.24
C SER A 192 -0.29 -15.90 15.73
N LYS A 193 -0.36 -17.00 16.48
CA LYS A 193 -1.19 -18.16 16.12
C LYS A 193 -2.68 -17.82 15.91
N HIS A 194 -3.14 -16.69 16.40
CA HIS A 194 -4.53 -16.22 16.27
C HIS A 194 -4.73 -15.17 15.15
N ALA A 195 -3.67 -14.76 14.47
CA ALA A 195 -3.73 -13.69 13.46
C ALA A 195 -4.73 -13.97 12.32
N PRO A 196 -4.82 -15.17 11.73
CA PRO A 196 -5.79 -15.44 10.65
C PRO A 196 -7.24 -15.27 11.11
N THR A 197 -7.57 -15.79 12.29
CA THR A 197 -8.93 -15.69 12.84
C THR A 197 -9.30 -14.24 13.13
N ARG A 198 -8.41 -13.49 13.77
CA ARG A 198 -8.59 -12.07 14.05
C ARG A 198 -8.79 -11.25 12.77
N PHE A 199 -8.01 -11.52 11.73
CA PHE A 199 -8.13 -10.83 10.46
C PHE A 199 -9.56 -10.94 9.90
N ILE A 200 -10.09 -12.17 9.80
CA ILE A 200 -11.45 -12.38 9.28
C ILE A 200 -12.49 -11.71 10.17
N GLN A 201 -12.38 -11.84 11.50
CA GLN A 201 -13.39 -11.31 12.44
C GLN A 201 -13.39 -9.78 12.52
N GLU A 202 -12.24 -9.13 12.37
CA GLU A 202 -12.11 -7.69 12.52
C GLU A 202 -12.27 -6.94 11.20
N VAL A 203 -11.79 -7.53 10.08
CA VAL A 203 -11.74 -6.86 8.78
C VAL A 203 -13.08 -6.78 8.09
N GLN A 204 -13.84 -7.87 8.05
CA GLN A 204 -15.11 -7.88 7.31
C GLN A 204 -16.13 -6.86 7.87
N PRO A 205 -16.38 -6.77 9.18
CA PRO A 205 -17.27 -5.74 9.73
C PRO A 205 -16.76 -4.31 9.45
N ALA A 206 -15.45 -4.07 9.55
CA ALA A 206 -14.87 -2.76 9.28
C ALA A 206 -15.04 -2.34 7.82
N LEU A 207 -14.93 -3.26 6.86
CA LEU A 207 -15.18 -2.98 5.45
C LEU A 207 -16.64 -2.69 5.15
N VAL A 208 -17.58 -3.40 5.81
CA VAL A 208 -19.02 -3.11 5.70
C VAL A 208 -19.33 -1.72 6.25
N GLU A 209 -18.78 -1.37 7.42
CA GLU A 209 -18.92 -0.03 7.99
C GLU A 209 -18.37 1.04 7.03
N TYR A 210 -17.17 0.81 6.49
CA TYR A 210 -16.52 1.73 5.56
C TYR A 210 -17.31 1.93 4.26
N SER A 211 -17.83 0.86 3.67
CA SER A 211 -18.64 0.94 2.44
C SER A 211 -19.92 1.77 2.64
N ASN A 212 -20.52 1.71 3.83
CA ASN A 212 -21.78 2.39 4.17
C ASN A 212 -21.60 3.78 4.81
N GLN A 213 -20.37 4.26 4.98
CA GLN A 213 -20.13 5.58 5.56
C GLN A 213 -20.71 6.71 4.72
N SER A 214 -21.15 7.79 5.39
CA SER A 214 -21.57 9.02 4.73
C SER A 214 -20.47 9.57 3.85
N THR A 215 -20.83 10.04 2.65
CA THR A 215 -19.91 10.67 1.68
C THR A 215 -19.72 12.16 1.93
N VAL A 216 -20.57 12.78 2.76
CA VAL A 216 -20.60 14.25 2.97
C VAL A 216 -19.25 14.77 3.44
N GLY A 217 -18.61 14.10 4.40
CA GLY A 217 -17.28 14.50 4.88
C GLY A 217 -16.21 14.41 3.79
N ILE A 218 -16.25 13.36 2.98
CA ILE A 218 -15.30 13.17 1.86
C ILE A 218 -15.45 14.28 0.85
N VAL A 219 -16.68 14.56 0.37
CA VAL A 219 -16.98 15.60 -0.60
C VAL A 219 -16.59 16.98 -0.08
N SER A 220 -16.96 17.29 1.19
CA SER A 220 -16.62 18.56 1.83
C SER A 220 -15.10 18.78 1.89
N SER A 221 -14.35 17.79 2.34
CA SER A 221 -12.88 17.91 2.47
C SER A 221 -12.18 18.03 1.11
N ILE A 222 -12.63 17.31 0.10
CA ILE A 222 -12.07 17.45 -1.26
C ILE A 222 -12.43 18.85 -1.83
N THR A 223 -13.64 19.31 -1.62
CA THR A 223 -14.05 20.67 -2.03
C THR A 223 -13.18 21.74 -1.38
N GLN A 224 -12.94 21.62 -0.08
CA GLN A 224 -12.04 22.52 0.64
C GLN A 224 -10.59 22.42 0.14
N ALA A 225 -10.09 21.22 -0.16
CA ALA A 225 -8.76 21.04 -0.74
C ALA A 225 -8.63 21.67 -2.13
N LYS A 226 -9.67 21.61 -2.97
CA LYS A 226 -9.74 22.30 -4.26
C LYS A 226 -9.72 23.83 -4.12
N GLN A 227 -10.30 24.37 -3.06
CA GLN A 227 -10.35 25.82 -2.79
C GLN A 227 -9.11 26.35 -2.08
N THR A 228 -8.34 25.50 -1.41
CA THR A 228 -7.15 25.89 -0.66
C THR A 228 -5.96 26.05 -1.59
N ILE A 229 -5.69 27.28 -2.03
CA ILE A 229 -4.56 27.64 -2.89
C ILE A 229 -3.30 27.78 -2.04
N VAL A 230 -2.23 27.04 -2.40
CA VAL A 230 -0.96 27.00 -1.66
C VAL A 230 0.24 27.46 -2.50
N ALA A 231 0.09 27.59 -3.81
CA ALA A 231 1.14 28.07 -4.70
C ALA A 231 0.55 28.76 -5.93
N ARG A 232 1.21 29.84 -6.38
CA ARG A 232 0.82 30.56 -7.59
C ARG A 232 1.96 30.73 -8.58
N SER A 233 3.18 30.76 -8.11
CA SER A 233 4.40 30.80 -8.93
C SER A 233 5.09 29.45 -8.99
N ASP A 234 6.03 29.27 -9.92
CA ASP A 234 6.81 28.02 -10.03
C ASP A 234 7.74 27.82 -8.83
N ASP A 235 8.23 28.91 -8.27
CA ASP A 235 9.02 28.87 -7.04
C ASP A 235 8.16 28.41 -5.85
N ASP A 236 6.95 28.98 -5.69
CA ASP A 236 6.02 28.55 -4.63
C ASP A 236 5.69 27.06 -4.73
N ARG A 237 5.46 26.55 -5.95
CA ARG A 237 5.16 25.12 -6.20
C ARG A 237 6.30 24.23 -5.75
N THR A 238 7.51 24.60 -6.14
CA THR A 238 8.73 23.86 -5.77
C THR A 238 8.96 23.89 -4.27
N ASP A 239 8.83 25.06 -3.64
CA ASP A 239 9.02 25.25 -2.21
C ASP A 239 7.96 24.52 -1.40
N PHE A 240 6.71 24.51 -1.85
CA PHE A 240 5.64 23.77 -1.20
C PHE A 240 5.97 22.26 -1.15
N LEU A 241 6.37 21.67 -2.28
CA LEU A 241 6.71 20.25 -2.35
C LEU A 241 7.98 19.92 -1.55
N ARG A 242 8.99 20.81 -1.55
CA ARG A 242 10.20 20.62 -0.74
C ARG A 242 9.88 20.61 0.77
N LYS A 243 8.95 21.44 1.23
CA LYS A 243 8.45 21.42 2.63
C LYS A 243 7.73 20.12 2.99
N GLN A 244 7.23 19.36 2.00
CA GLN A 244 6.67 18.03 2.21
C GLN A 244 7.73 16.90 2.16
N GLY A 245 9.00 17.23 1.96
CA GLY A 245 10.11 16.27 1.95
C GLY A 245 10.56 15.79 0.56
N PHE A 246 10.01 16.34 -0.52
CA PHE A 246 10.42 15.99 -1.88
C PHE A 246 11.70 16.71 -2.28
N SER A 247 12.59 16.02 -2.99
CA SER A 247 13.76 16.64 -3.64
C SER A 247 13.33 17.56 -4.79
N ALA A 248 14.20 18.47 -5.23
CA ALA A 248 13.89 19.36 -6.35
C ALA A 248 13.50 18.59 -7.63
N LYS A 249 14.19 17.48 -7.91
CA LYS A 249 13.88 16.62 -9.06
C LYS A 249 12.50 15.99 -8.94
N GLN A 250 12.13 15.49 -7.76
CA GLN A 250 10.79 14.93 -7.51
C GLN A 250 9.72 16.02 -7.63
N ALA A 251 9.96 17.22 -7.09
CA ALA A 251 9.06 18.35 -7.20
C ALA A 251 8.75 18.69 -8.66
N THR A 252 9.78 18.81 -9.51
CA THR A 252 9.62 19.04 -10.95
C THR A 252 8.81 17.91 -11.60
N THR A 253 9.08 16.65 -11.26
CA THR A 253 8.33 15.51 -11.80
C THR A 253 6.84 15.59 -11.41
N ILE A 254 6.53 15.91 -10.16
CA ILE A 254 5.15 16.03 -9.65
C ILE A 254 4.41 17.16 -10.38
N ILE A 255 5.03 18.34 -10.51
CA ILE A 255 4.43 19.49 -11.20
C ILE A 255 4.12 19.18 -12.67
N ASN A 256 5.08 18.56 -13.37
CA ASN A 256 4.90 18.16 -14.75
C ASN A 256 3.79 17.11 -14.91
N ARG A 257 3.67 16.17 -13.96
CA ARG A 257 2.62 15.16 -13.99
C ARG A 257 1.23 15.77 -13.85
N VAL A 258 1.05 16.79 -13.01
CA VAL A 258 -0.23 17.54 -12.95
C VAL A 258 -0.51 18.24 -14.28
N LEU A 259 0.49 18.88 -14.86
CA LEU A 259 0.34 19.57 -16.16
C LEU A 259 -0.04 18.59 -17.28
N GLU A 260 0.54 17.38 -17.30
CA GLU A 260 0.24 16.35 -18.29
C GLU A 260 -1.20 15.80 -18.14
N GLU A 261 -1.67 15.59 -16.90
CA GLU A 261 -2.98 14.95 -16.66
C GLU A 261 -4.14 15.93 -16.57
N GLU A 262 -3.91 17.15 -16.03
CA GLU A 262 -4.96 18.16 -15.79
C GLU A 262 -4.87 19.38 -16.73
N ASP A 263 -3.83 19.44 -17.58
CA ASP A 263 -3.56 20.58 -18.49
C ASP A 263 -3.51 21.93 -17.76
N THR A 264 -3.08 21.93 -16.49
CA THR A 264 -2.88 23.09 -15.63
C THR A 264 -1.74 22.86 -14.66
N LYS A 265 -1.06 23.93 -14.23
CA LYS A 265 -0.06 23.82 -13.15
C LYS A 265 -0.77 23.71 -11.80
N PRO A 266 -0.25 22.94 -10.83
CA PRO A 266 -0.88 22.76 -9.53
C PRO A 266 -0.88 24.08 -8.73
N GLU A 267 -2.04 24.45 -8.18
CA GLU A 267 -2.19 25.62 -7.31
C GLU A 267 -2.83 25.26 -5.98
N SER A 268 -3.81 24.35 -6.01
CA SER A 268 -4.55 23.92 -4.82
C SER A 268 -3.91 22.69 -4.17
N ILE A 269 -4.26 22.44 -2.90
CA ILE A 269 -3.86 21.21 -2.21
C ILE A 269 -4.31 19.98 -3.01
N TRP A 270 -5.52 19.99 -3.59
CA TRP A 270 -6.05 18.90 -4.38
C TRP A 270 -5.19 18.61 -5.63
N ASP A 271 -4.71 19.65 -6.31
CA ASP A 271 -3.84 19.48 -7.47
C ASP A 271 -2.51 18.80 -7.08
N PHE A 272 -1.92 19.22 -5.96
CA PHE A 272 -0.71 18.60 -5.44
C PHE A 272 -0.93 17.16 -5.00
N VAL A 273 -2.05 16.84 -4.37
CA VAL A 273 -2.43 15.47 -4.02
C VAL A 273 -2.51 14.61 -5.28
N ASN A 274 -3.18 15.10 -6.35
CA ASN A 274 -3.25 14.39 -7.62
C ASN A 274 -1.88 14.19 -8.26
N GLY A 275 -1.02 15.20 -8.28
CA GLY A 275 0.33 15.10 -8.84
C GLY A 275 1.23 14.13 -8.09
N ILE A 276 1.17 14.12 -6.76
CA ILE A 276 1.93 13.19 -5.92
C ILE A 276 1.46 11.76 -6.19
N THR A 277 0.15 11.50 -6.18
CA THR A 277 -0.41 10.15 -6.39
C THR A 277 -0.22 9.66 -7.83
N ALA A 278 -0.32 10.55 -8.82
CA ALA A 278 0.01 10.24 -10.21
C ALA A 278 1.49 9.86 -10.39
N THR A 279 2.38 10.56 -9.70
CA THR A 279 3.82 10.22 -9.70
C THR A 279 4.07 8.88 -8.98
N ALA A 280 3.39 8.65 -7.87
CA ALA A 280 3.49 7.40 -7.09
C ALA A 280 3.09 6.17 -7.92
N ARG A 281 2.11 6.30 -8.82
CA ARG A 281 1.64 5.22 -9.72
C ARG A 281 2.77 4.59 -10.54
N ASN A 282 3.81 5.36 -10.87
CA ASN A 282 4.95 4.89 -11.65
C ASN A 282 6.08 4.29 -10.80
N ILE A 283 5.95 4.29 -9.48
CA ILE A 283 6.95 3.69 -8.59
C ILE A 283 6.82 2.16 -8.63
N ARG A 284 7.95 1.51 -8.85
CA ARG A 284 8.03 0.05 -9.04
C ARG A 284 7.80 -0.73 -7.75
N HIS A 285 8.35 -0.22 -6.63
CA HIS A 285 8.25 -0.86 -5.33
C HIS A 285 7.00 -0.38 -4.60
N THR A 286 6.16 -1.33 -4.20
CA THR A 286 4.85 -1.03 -3.58
C THR A 286 4.99 -0.23 -2.29
N ASP A 287 6.01 -0.48 -1.46
CA ASP A 287 6.24 0.27 -0.23
C ASP A 287 6.55 1.74 -0.50
N ASP A 288 7.49 2.02 -1.41
CA ASP A 288 7.86 3.39 -1.80
C ASP A 288 6.65 4.13 -2.40
N ARG A 289 5.84 3.41 -3.18
CA ARG A 289 4.58 3.92 -3.72
C ARG A 289 3.61 4.30 -2.61
N LEU A 290 3.35 3.40 -1.66
CA LEU A 290 2.46 3.62 -0.54
C LEU A 290 2.93 4.77 0.36
N ASP A 291 4.24 4.91 0.57
CA ASP A 291 4.79 6.01 1.36
C ASP A 291 4.54 7.35 0.69
N MET A 292 4.68 7.43 -0.63
CA MET A 292 4.36 8.63 -1.39
C MET A 292 2.86 8.95 -1.38
N GLU A 293 2.00 7.95 -1.54
CA GLU A 293 0.55 8.07 -1.43
C GLU A 293 0.11 8.54 -0.02
N ARG A 294 0.78 8.09 1.04
CA ARG A 294 0.55 8.57 2.43
C ARG A 294 0.93 10.04 2.63
N ILE A 295 1.98 10.53 1.95
CA ILE A 295 2.32 11.96 1.99
C ILE A 295 1.18 12.78 1.40
N ALA A 296 0.60 12.35 0.28
CA ALA A 296 -0.57 12.98 -0.31
C ALA A 296 -1.76 12.99 0.66
N GLY A 297 -2.03 11.87 1.34
CA GLY A 297 -3.07 11.79 2.36
C GLY A 297 -2.88 12.77 3.51
N LYS A 298 -1.65 12.94 4.01
CA LYS A 298 -1.34 13.93 5.06
C LYS A 298 -1.59 15.37 4.63
N LEU A 299 -1.51 15.69 3.33
CA LEU A 299 -1.89 17.01 2.84
C LEU A 299 -3.40 17.24 2.96
N MET A 300 -4.20 16.23 2.68
CA MET A 300 -5.66 16.29 2.89
C MET A 300 -6.02 16.49 4.37
N ASP A 301 -5.33 15.83 5.30
CA ASP A 301 -5.56 15.99 6.74
C ASP A 301 -5.31 17.41 7.24
N LYS A 302 -4.43 18.18 6.58
CA LYS A 302 -4.15 19.59 6.92
C LYS A 302 -5.29 20.52 6.56
N VAL A 303 -6.16 20.13 5.64
CA VAL A 303 -7.29 20.95 5.19
C VAL A 303 -8.48 20.85 6.16
N ILE A 304 -8.56 19.74 6.90
CA ILE A 304 -9.69 19.41 7.78
C ILE A 304 -9.54 20.06 9.18
N ARG A 305 -8.36 20.55 9.51
CA ARG A 305 -8.08 21.25 10.78
C ARG A 305 -8.27 22.75 10.66
#